data_1b19fa4185afd77dd72df4bab70b74b0
#
_entry.id   1b19fa4185afd77dd72df4bab70b74b0
#
_cell.length_a   1.000
_cell.length_b   1.000
_cell.length_c   1.000
_cell.angle_alpha   90.00
_cell.angle_beta   90.00
_cell.angle_gamma   90.00
#
_symmetry.space_group_name_H-M   'P 1'
#
loop_
_entity.id
_entity.type
_entity.pdbx_description
1 polymer ?
#
loop_
_entity_poly.entity_id
_entity_poly.type
_entity_poly.pdbx_seq_one_letter_code
_entity_poly.pdbx_strand_id
1 'polypeptide(L)'
;MKEKPIVNARKINKMRFISGIIICSLVIVLTFVAVALSLTDFFKTGSSEAGMGTLKMFTTLSNIAAAFSAAMCLPFQIDGLRRDRYRLPSWIVIVMYVGTVGVFLTFFSAITIVSMYQGFVKTMLSKSSLFLHTINPILITILFVFIISDTHIKFSHSFISMIPIVIYMIVYFIMVFVAKVWKDHYHTNSVMPWPLSLLLMMSISFGVTQLIRVLHNLTNKHVTKSIEKYYMASPDFEFNRVSDAIAHLAEIESKFYYEGDDIYIPVDIIHLLSERYKAKKVPVDILYDVYLENYLINIGKKPN
;
A
#
# COMPACT_ATOMS: atom_id res chain seq x y z
N MET A 1 -8.07 -1.35 37.51
CA MET A 1 -6.91 -1.97 36.83
C MET A 1 -7.28 -2.38 35.40
N LYS A 2 -7.44 -1.43 34.44
CA LYS A 2 -7.79 -1.69 33.01
C LYS A 2 -6.99 -0.83 32.03
N GLU A 3 -5.75 -0.47 32.35
CA GLU A 3 -4.90 0.35 31.46
C GLU A 3 -4.14 -0.44 30.38
N LYS A 4 -4.09 -1.77 30.50
CA LYS A 4 -3.30 -2.61 29.59
C LYS A 4 -3.63 -2.52 28.08
N PRO A 5 -4.91 -2.40 27.62
CA PRO A 5 -5.20 -2.38 26.18
C PRO A 5 -4.78 -1.08 25.47
N ILE A 6 -4.74 0.04 26.18
CA ILE A 6 -4.42 1.37 25.61
C ILE A 6 -2.92 1.49 25.31
N VAL A 7 -2.09 1.12 26.27
CA VAL A 7 -0.61 1.12 26.12
C VAL A 7 -0.17 0.21 24.97
N ASN A 8 -0.84 -0.93 24.80
CA ASN A 8 -0.54 -1.89 23.75
C ASN A 8 -0.85 -1.33 22.35
N ALA A 9 -1.96 -0.62 22.16
CA ALA A 9 -2.34 -0.09 20.85
C ALA A 9 -1.36 0.99 20.36
N ARG A 10 -0.92 1.91 21.23
CA ARG A 10 0.11 2.91 20.90
C ARG A 10 1.45 2.26 20.55
N LYS A 11 1.85 1.27 21.32
CA LYS A 11 3.08 0.49 21.04
C LYS A 11 2.99 -0.21 19.70
N ILE A 12 1.87 -0.85 19.39
CA ILE A 12 1.62 -1.54 18.11
C ILE A 12 1.69 -0.54 16.96
N ASN A 13 1.05 0.63 17.09
CA ASN A 13 1.08 1.67 16.06
C ASN A 13 2.50 2.18 15.81
N LYS A 14 3.28 2.48 16.85
CA LYS A 14 4.69 2.87 16.71
C LYS A 14 5.52 1.78 16.05
N MET A 15 5.34 0.53 16.43
CA MET A 15 6.04 -0.60 15.82
C MET A 15 5.69 -0.73 14.32
N ARG A 16 4.44 -0.49 13.92
CA ARG A 16 4.03 -0.48 12.52
C ARG A 16 4.80 0.56 11.72
N PHE A 17 4.87 1.80 12.18
CA PHE A 17 5.62 2.85 11.50
C PHE A 17 7.12 2.56 11.45
N ILE A 18 7.72 2.08 12.55
CA ILE A 18 9.13 1.68 12.56
C ILE A 18 9.40 0.56 11.57
N SER A 19 8.59 -0.51 11.59
CA SER A 19 8.70 -1.61 10.64
C SER A 19 8.49 -1.14 9.20
N GLY A 20 7.53 -0.22 8.99
CA GLY A 20 7.29 0.41 7.69
C GLY A 20 8.51 1.16 7.17
N ILE A 21 9.16 1.97 8.01
CA ILE A 21 10.40 2.70 7.68
C ILE A 21 11.52 1.72 7.30
N ILE A 22 11.73 0.68 8.12
CA ILE A 22 12.78 -0.32 7.88
C ILE A 22 12.55 -1.02 6.54
N ILE A 23 11.34 -1.53 6.30
CA ILE A 23 11.05 -2.29 5.08
C ILE A 23 11.07 -1.39 3.84
N CYS A 24 10.52 -0.17 3.89
CA CYS A 24 10.63 0.79 2.79
C CYS A 24 12.11 1.04 2.42
N SER A 25 12.94 1.30 3.42
CA SER A 25 14.38 1.55 3.21
C SER A 25 15.08 0.32 2.63
N LEU A 26 14.78 -0.88 3.14
CA LEU A 26 15.34 -2.12 2.61
C LEU A 26 14.95 -2.34 1.14
N VAL A 27 13.67 -2.20 0.78
CA VAL A 27 13.18 -2.38 -0.59
C VAL A 27 13.88 -1.41 -1.54
N ILE A 28 14.05 -0.15 -1.15
CA ILE A 28 14.76 0.86 -1.96
C ILE A 28 16.21 0.43 -2.18
N VAL A 29 16.95 0.12 -1.12
CA VAL A 29 18.37 -0.25 -1.19
C VAL A 29 18.58 -1.55 -1.98
N LEU A 30 17.79 -2.58 -1.68
CA LEU A 30 17.92 -3.89 -2.34
C LEU A 30 17.55 -3.81 -3.82
N THR A 31 16.56 -2.99 -4.20
CA THR A 31 16.25 -2.76 -5.62
C THR A 31 17.41 -2.07 -6.32
N PHE A 32 17.98 -1.03 -5.71
CA PHE A 32 19.14 -0.36 -6.27
C PHE A 32 20.33 -1.32 -6.48
N VAL A 33 20.64 -2.11 -5.45
CA VAL A 33 21.72 -3.14 -5.53
C VAL A 33 21.42 -4.16 -6.62
N ALA A 34 20.18 -4.68 -6.70
CA ALA A 34 19.81 -5.68 -7.70
C ALA A 34 19.91 -5.15 -9.13
N VAL A 35 19.45 -3.91 -9.35
CA VAL A 35 19.55 -3.24 -10.66
C VAL A 35 21.02 -2.99 -11.01
N ALA A 36 21.82 -2.50 -10.07
CA ALA A 36 23.24 -2.29 -10.27
C ALA A 36 23.99 -3.59 -10.61
N LEU A 37 23.70 -4.70 -9.91
CA LEU A 37 24.23 -6.02 -10.21
C LEU A 37 23.84 -6.48 -11.62
N SER A 38 22.59 -6.29 -12.01
CA SER A 38 22.11 -6.65 -13.34
C SER A 38 22.77 -5.81 -14.45
N LEU A 39 23.04 -4.54 -14.19
CA LEU A 39 23.76 -3.66 -15.12
C LEU A 39 25.25 -4.04 -15.22
N THR A 40 25.91 -4.38 -14.11
CA THR A 40 27.33 -4.74 -14.10
C THR A 40 27.61 -6.11 -14.71
N ASP A 41 26.68 -7.04 -14.70
CA ASP A 41 26.81 -8.32 -15.41
C ASP A 41 26.96 -8.12 -16.93
N PHE A 42 26.47 -7.01 -17.48
CA PHE A 42 26.71 -6.62 -18.87
C PHE A 42 28.17 -6.44 -19.18
N PHE A 43 28.93 -5.78 -18.30
CA PHE A 43 30.37 -5.55 -18.51
C PHE A 43 31.20 -6.82 -18.39
N LYS A 44 30.67 -7.87 -17.73
CA LYS A 44 31.39 -9.14 -17.54
C LYS A 44 31.09 -10.18 -18.62
N THR A 45 29.85 -10.24 -19.11
CA THR A 45 29.38 -11.33 -19.98
C THR A 45 29.16 -10.91 -21.42
N GLY A 46 29.06 -9.59 -21.69
CA GLY A 46 28.78 -9.07 -23.04
C GLY A 46 27.43 -9.52 -23.61
N SER A 47 26.58 -10.19 -22.81
CA SER A 47 25.32 -10.72 -23.30
C SER A 47 24.30 -9.60 -23.50
N SER A 48 23.57 -9.65 -24.61
CA SER A 48 22.52 -8.68 -24.95
C SER A 48 21.34 -8.68 -23.97
N GLU A 49 21.29 -9.62 -23.05
CA GLU A 49 20.24 -9.79 -22.02
C GLU A 49 20.62 -9.14 -20.69
N ALA A 50 21.91 -8.84 -20.49
CA ALA A 50 22.41 -8.06 -19.36
C ALA A 50 22.49 -6.56 -19.71
N GLY A 51 22.65 -5.72 -18.73
CA GLY A 51 22.74 -4.27 -18.93
C GLY A 51 21.39 -3.63 -19.26
N MET A 52 21.35 -2.78 -20.27
CA MET A 52 20.12 -2.08 -20.68
C MET A 52 18.97 -3.02 -21.09
N GLY A 53 19.28 -4.26 -21.48
CA GLY A 53 18.30 -5.32 -21.73
C GLY A 53 17.46 -5.65 -20.50
N THR A 54 18.04 -5.56 -19.30
CA THR A 54 17.33 -5.79 -18.04
C THR A 54 16.18 -4.83 -17.81
N LEU A 55 16.28 -3.59 -18.28
CA LEU A 55 15.23 -2.58 -18.17
C LEU A 55 14.00 -2.87 -19.07
N LYS A 56 14.09 -3.82 -19.99
CA LYS A 56 12.96 -4.28 -20.79
C LYS A 56 12.12 -5.34 -20.05
N MET A 57 12.63 -5.90 -18.97
CA MET A 57 11.95 -6.95 -18.23
C MET A 57 10.93 -6.39 -17.26
N PHE A 58 9.74 -6.98 -17.23
CA PHE A 58 8.69 -6.62 -16.28
C PHE A 58 9.17 -6.72 -14.83
N THR A 59 9.98 -7.74 -14.53
CA THR A 59 10.59 -7.93 -13.22
C THR A 59 11.35 -6.71 -12.73
N THR A 60 12.21 -6.14 -13.56
CA THR A 60 13.01 -4.97 -13.20
C THR A 60 12.13 -3.74 -13.04
N LEU A 61 11.23 -3.52 -14.01
CA LEU A 61 10.32 -2.36 -13.97
C LEU A 61 9.35 -2.40 -12.79
N SER A 62 8.80 -3.57 -12.46
CA SER A 62 7.92 -3.73 -11.30
C SER A 62 8.64 -3.50 -9.97
N ASN A 63 9.89 -3.97 -9.85
CA ASN A 63 10.73 -3.69 -8.68
C ASN A 63 11.10 -2.21 -8.55
N ILE A 64 11.42 -1.53 -9.65
CA ILE A 64 11.66 -0.08 -9.67
C ILE A 64 10.38 0.66 -9.24
N ALA A 65 9.21 0.29 -9.78
CA ALA A 65 7.94 0.89 -9.38
C ALA A 65 7.62 0.64 -7.90
N ALA A 66 7.94 -0.55 -7.38
CA ALA A 66 7.80 -0.87 -5.96
C ALA A 66 8.76 -0.06 -5.07
N ALA A 67 10.02 0.08 -5.47
CA ALA A 67 10.97 0.93 -4.77
C ALA A 67 10.56 2.41 -4.80
N PHE A 68 10.02 2.89 -5.93
CA PHE A 68 9.47 4.24 -6.03
C PHE A 68 8.27 4.43 -5.10
N SER A 69 7.33 3.47 -5.06
CA SER A 69 6.20 3.53 -4.13
C SER A 69 6.64 3.48 -2.67
N ALA A 70 7.66 2.70 -2.32
CA ALA A 70 8.27 2.67 -1.00
C ALA A 70 8.94 4.02 -0.66
N ALA A 71 9.65 4.63 -1.60
CA ALA A 71 10.26 5.95 -1.43
C ALA A 71 9.21 7.05 -1.21
N MET A 72 8.09 7.00 -1.91
CA MET A 72 6.97 7.91 -1.67
C MET A 72 6.29 7.67 -0.32
N CYS A 73 6.21 6.41 0.14
CA CYS A 73 5.62 6.05 1.42
C CYS A 73 6.49 6.44 2.61
N LEU A 74 7.82 6.39 2.48
CA LEU A 74 8.78 6.58 3.55
C LEU A 74 8.63 7.90 4.33
N PRO A 75 8.48 9.08 3.70
CA PRO A 75 8.25 10.34 4.41
C PRO A 75 6.99 10.31 5.28
N PHE A 76 5.92 9.66 4.80
CA PHE A 76 4.66 9.55 5.55
C PHE A 76 4.77 8.56 6.71
N GLN A 77 5.58 7.51 6.59
CA GLN A 77 5.91 6.62 7.70
C GLN A 77 6.68 7.38 8.80
N ILE A 78 7.67 8.19 8.42
CA ILE A 78 8.45 9.01 9.35
C ILE A 78 7.57 10.07 10.02
N ASP A 79 6.73 10.76 9.24
CA ASP A 79 5.80 11.76 9.78
C ASP A 79 4.77 11.12 10.72
N GLY A 80 4.24 9.95 10.35
CA GLY A 80 3.33 9.18 11.20
C GLY A 80 3.94 8.79 12.54
N LEU A 81 5.23 8.37 12.54
CA LEU A 81 5.96 8.05 13.76
C LEU A 81 6.21 9.30 14.63
N ARG A 82 6.60 10.43 14.02
CA ARG A 82 6.92 11.68 14.72
C ARG A 82 5.69 12.35 15.33
N ARG A 83 4.57 12.32 14.60
CA ARG A 83 3.33 13.01 14.99
C ARG A 83 2.31 12.07 15.63
N ASP A 84 2.70 10.82 15.90
CA ASP A 84 1.80 9.79 16.46
C ASP A 84 0.48 9.66 15.67
N ARG A 85 0.55 9.75 14.34
CA ARG A 85 -0.63 9.54 13.47
C ARG A 85 -0.98 8.06 13.45
N TYR A 86 -2.23 7.75 13.15
CA TYR A 86 -2.64 6.36 13.02
C TYR A 86 -2.92 5.94 11.57
N ARG A 87 -3.00 6.89 10.64
CA ARG A 87 -3.28 6.63 9.23
C ARG A 87 -2.26 7.25 8.28
N LEU A 88 -2.07 6.57 7.16
CA LEU A 88 -1.39 7.09 5.99
C LEU A 88 -2.43 7.73 5.04
N PRO A 89 -2.03 8.70 4.19
CA PRO A 89 -2.89 9.21 3.15
C PRO A 89 -3.36 8.09 2.20
N SER A 90 -4.65 8.06 1.86
CA SER A 90 -5.24 6.99 1.05
C SER A 90 -4.56 6.82 -0.32
N TRP A 91 -4.12 7.92 -0.94
CA TRP A 91 -3.43 7.87 -2.22
C TRP A 91 -2.06 7.17 -2.11
N ILE A 92 -1.33 7.32 -1.00
CA ILE A 92 -0.08 6.57 -0.74
C ILE A 92 -0.36 5.07 -0.65
N VAL A 93 -1.44 4.69 0.03
CA VAL A 93 -1.84 3.28 0.14
C VAL A 93 -2.16 2.70 -1.24
N ILE A 94 -2.81 3.48 -2.12
CA ILE A 94 -3.08 3.07 -3.51
C ILE A 94 -1.78 2.93 -4.32
N VAL A 95 -0.84 3.87 -4.18
CA VAL A 95 0.47 3.77 -4.85
C VAL A 95 1.25 2.53 -4.37
N MET A 96 1.23 2.25 -3.06
CA MET A 96 1.83 1.04 -2.50
C MET A 96 1.13 -0.23 -3.02
N TYR A 97 -0.18 -0.21 -3.18
CA TYR A 97 -0.94 -1.31 -3.77
C TYR A 97 -0.48 -1.61 -5.20
N VAL A 98 -0.34 -0.58 -6.04
CA VAL A 98 0.15 -0.72 -7.42
C VAL A 98 1.55 -1.35 -7.46
N GLY A 99 2.48 -0.84 -6.66
CA GLY A 99 3.84 -1.37 -6.56
C GLY A 99 3.87 -2.84 -6.09
N THR A 100 3.08 -3.14 -5.05
CA THR A 100 2.99 -4.50 -4.48
C THR A 100 2.43 -5.51 -5.48
N VAL A 101 1.35 -5.17 -6.18
CA VAL A 101 0.74 -6.04 -7.20
C VAL A 101 1.75 -6.38 -8.30
N GLY A 102 2.50 -5.38 -8.80
CA GLY A 102 3.49 -5.57 -9.84
C GLY A 102 4.59 -6.58 -9.45
N VAL A 103 5.18 -6.42 -8.26
CA VAL A 103 6.25 -7.35 -7.83
C VAL A 103 5.72 -8.70 -7.37
N PHE A 104 4.52 -8.76 -6.81
CA PHE A 104 3.91 -10.04 -6.45
C PHE A 104 3.56 -10.85 -7.69
N LEU A 105 3.09 -10.21 -8.76
CA LEU A 105 2.90 -10.85 -10.06
C LEU A 105 4.21 -11.42 -10.61
N THR A 106 5.31 -10.66 -10.46
CA THR A 106 6.65 -11.13 -10.85
C THR A 106 7.07 -12.37 -10.05
N PHE A 107 6.90 -12.34 -8.72
CA PHE A 107 7.20 -13.48 -7.84
C PHE A 107 6.36 -14.70 -8.22
N PHE A 108 5.06 -14.52 -8.40
CA PHE A 108 4.14 -15.60 -8.79
C PHE A 108 4.53 -16.21 -10.14
N SER A 109 4.78 -15.37 -11.15
CA SER A 109 5.18 -15.83 -12.48
C SER A 109 6.56 -16.50 -12.46
N ALA A 110 7.49 -16.01 -11.65
CA ALA A 110 8.82 -16.62 -11.51
C ALA A 110 8.73 -18.04 -10.94
N ILE A 111 7.90 -18.24 -9.90
CA ILE A 111 7.71 -19.59 -9.30
C ILE A 111 6.97 -20.52 -10.26
N THR A 112 5.85 -20.06 -10.84
CA THR A 112 4.93 -20.95 -11.56
C THR A 112 5.29 -21.19 -13.01
N ILE A 113 5.93 -20.21 -13.67
CA ILE A 113 6.21 -20.28 -15.11
C ILE A 113 7.70 -20.34 -15.37
N VAL A 114 8.45 -19.31 -14.96
CA VAL A 114 9.87 -19.18 -15.35
C VAL A 114 10.73 -20.27 -14.75
N SER A 115 10.46 -20.69 -13.52
CA SER A 115 11.19 -21.78 -12.84
C SER A 115 11.05 -23.13 -13.55
N MET A 116 9.96 -23.37 -14.27
CA MET A 116 9.77 -24.61 -15.05
C MET A 116 10.74 -24.70 -16.23
N TYR A 117 11.09 -23.55 -16.84
CA TYR A 117 11.99 -23.52 -18.01
C TYR A 117 13.46 -23.31 -17.64
N GLN A 118 13.73 -22.50 -16.61
CA GLN A 118 15.09 -22.09 -16.26
C GLN A 118 15.66 -22.76 -15.01
N GLY A 119 14.82 -23.48 -14.27
CA GLY A 119 15.15 -24.08 -12.98
C GLY A 119 14.96 -23.11 -11.81
N PHE A 120 14.45 -23.64 -10.69
CA PHE A 120 14.07 -22.86 -9.50
C PHE A 120 15.25 -22.06 -8.92
N VAL A 121 16.41 -22.70 -8.71
CA VAL A 121 17.57 -22.05 -8.10
C VAL A 121 18.06 -20.86 -8.93
N LYS A 122 18.12 -21.02 -10.25
CA LYS A 122 18.56 -19.97 -11.17
C LYS A 122 17.57 -18.79 -11.16
N THR A 123 16.28 -19.09 -11.15
CA THR A 123 15.22 -18.07 -11.24
C THR A 123 15.02 -17.32 -9.93
N MET A 124 15.07 -18.02 -8.79
CA MET A 124 14.64 -17.45 -7.50
C MET A 124 15.81 -17.06 -6.59
N LEU A 125 16.95 -17.76 -6.69
CA LEU A 125 17.99 -17.68 -5.66
C LEU A 125 19.35 -17.20 -6.19
N SER A 126 19.50 -16.94 -7.49
CA SER A 126 20.80 -16.55 -8.04
C SER A 126 20.94 -15.03 -8.20
N LYS A 127 22.12 -14.51 -7.78
CA LYS A 127 22.55 -13.10 -8.03
C LYS A 127 21.42 -12.06 -7.79
N SER A 128 21.16 -11.21 -8.79
CA SER A 128 20.09 -10.19 -8.76
C SER A 128 18.69 -10.79 -8.68
N SER A 129 18.48 -12.01 -9.20
CA SER A 129 17.20 -12.69 -9.15
C SER A 129 16.73 -12.95 -7.70
N LEU A 130 17.64 -13.25 -6.77
CA LEU A 130 17.30 -13.40 -5.35
C LEU A 130 16.59 -12.15 -4.80
N PHE A 131 17.05 -10.98 -5.19
CA PHE A 131 16.43 -9.72 -4.73
C PHE A 131 15.15 -9.42 -5.49
N LEU A 132 15.15 -9.53 -6.82
CA LEU A 132 14.05 -9.11 -7.67
C LEU A 132 12.86 -10.09 -7.66
N HIS A 133 13.13 -11.40 -7.53
CA HIS A 133 12.09 -12.43 -7.57
C HIS A 133 11.71 -12.97 -6.20
N THR A 134 12.52 -12.77 -5.14
CA THR A 134 12.24 -13.39 -3.85
C THR A 134 12.15 -12.35 -2.74
N ILE A 135 13.23 -11.65 -2.40
CA ILE A 135 13.30 -10.81 -1.20
C ILE A 135 12.38 -9.60 -1.32
N ASN A 136 12.50 -8.79 -2.36
CA ASN A 136 11.70 -7.59 -2.53
C ASN A 136 10.19 -7.86 -2.60
N PRO A 137 9.72 -8.84 -3.41
CA PRO A 137 8.30 -9.19 -3.43
C PRO A 137 7.76 -9.60 -2.05
N ILE A 138 8.51 -10.39 -1.29
CA ILE A 138 8.12 -10.79 0.05
C ILE A 138 8.05 -9.58 0.98
N LEU A 139 9.09 -8.75 1.03
CA LEU A 139 9.17 -7.59 1.89
C LEU A 139 8.02 -6.60 1.65
N ILE A 140 7.79 -6.24 0.37
CA ILE A 140 6.76 -5.25 0.06
C ILE A 140 5.34 -5.81 0.24
N THR A 141 5.15 -7.12 0.04
CA THR A 141 3.89 -7.79 0.32
C THR A 141 3.61 -7.80 1.83
N ILE A 142 4.60 -8.12 2.66
CA ILE A 142 4.48 -8.04 4.12
C ILE A 142 4.17 -6.61 4.55
N LEU A 143 4.90 -5.64 4.01
CA LEU A 143 4.65 -4.22 4.28
C LEU A 143 3.21 -3.83 3.97
N PHE A 144 2.74 -4.11 2.76
CA PHE A 144 1.42 -3.70 2.30
C PHE A 144 0.29 -4.45 3.00
N VAL A 145 0.39 -5.78 3.13
CA VAL A 145 -0.69 -6.62 3.66
C VAL A 145 -0.81 -6.50 5.18
N PHE A 146 0.32 -6.48 5.91
CA PHE A 146 0.30 -6.62 7.36
C PHE A 146 0.65 -5.34 8.13
N ILE A 147 1.39 -4.42 7.51
CA ILE A 147 1.89 -3.22 8.19
C ILE A 147 1.11 -1.98 7.78
N ILE A 148 0.89 -1.78 6.47
CA ILE A 148 0.06 -0.69 5.95
C ILE A 148 -1.41 -1.10 5.99
N SER A 149 -2.07 -0.89 7.12
CA SER A 149 -3.43 -1.39 7.34
C SER A 149 -4.46 -0.28 7.57
N ASP A 150 -4.32 0.86 6.88
CA ASP A 150 -5.05 2.06 7.28
C ASP A 150 -6.21 2.45 6.34
N THR A 151 -6.32 1.80 5.20
CA THR A 151 -7.30 2.18 4.18
C THR A 151 -7.90 0.95 3.51
N HIS A 152 -9.21 0.89 3.44
CA HIS A 152 -9.90 -0.16 2.70
C HIS A 152 -9.68 0.01 1.19
N ILE A 153 -9.13 -1.02 0.54
CA ILE A 153 -8.94 -1.04 -0.91
C ILE A 153 -10.24 -1.44 -1.59
N LYS A 154 -10.85 -0.48 -2.28
CA LYS A 154 -12.09 -0.71 -3.07
C LYS A 154 -11.81 -1.57 -4.28
N PHE A 155 -12.84 -2.23 -4.80
CA PHE A 155 -12.74 -3.02 -6.03
C PHE A 155 -12.26 -2.18 -7.23
N SER A 156 -12.72 -0.93 -7.33
CA SER A 156 -12.28 0.01 -8.38
C SER A 156 -10.77 0.30 -8.37
N HIS A 157 -10.11 0.25 -7.21
CA HIS A 157 -8.66 0.46 -7.13
C HIS A 157 -7.88 -0.68 -7.80
N SER A 158 -8.51 -1.85 -7.98
CA SER A 158 -7.91 -2.97 -8.71
C SER A 158 -7.64 -2.62 -10.18
N PHE A 159 -8.50 -1.84 -10.80
CA PHE A 159 -8.27 -1.38 -12.17
C PHE A 159 -7.08 -0.41 -12.25
N ILE A 160 -6.90 0.44 -11.23
CA ILE A 160 -5.74 1.34 -11.15
C ILE A 160 -4.43 0.53 -11.10
N SER A 161 -4.40 -0.54 -10.29
CA SER A 161 -3.21 -1.38 -10.17
C SER A 161 -2.92 -2.20 -11.42
N MET A 162 -3.92 -2.45 -12.28
CA MET A 162 -3.74 -3.11 -13.55
C MET A 162 -3.13 -2.21 -14.64
N ILE A 163 -3.25 -0.88 -14.53
CA ILE A 163 -2.80 0.05 -15.59
C ILE A 163 -1.33 -0.17 -15.99
N PRO A 164 -0.34 -0.18 -15.07
CA PRO A 164 1.06 -0.40 -15.45
C PRO A 164 1.30 -1.76 -16.12
N ILE A 165 0.57 -2.78 -15.67
CA ILE A 165 0.66 -4.15 -16.20
C ILE A 165 0.14 -4.19 -17.63
N VAL A 166 -1.02 -3.58 -17.88
CA VAL A 166 -1.62 -3.50 -19.23
C VAL A 166 -0.73 -2.73 -20.18
N ILE A 167 -0.20 -1.58 -19.74
CA ILE A 167 0.73 -0.78 -20.55
C ILE A 167 1.95 -1.62 -20.92
N TYR A 168 2.55 -2.30 -19.93
CA TYR A 168 3.70 -3.16 -20.20
C TYR A 168 3.36 -4.28 -21.18
N MET A 169 2.23 -4.97 -21.02
CA MET A 169 1.80 -6.04 -21.94
C MET A 169 1.61 -5.54 -23.37
N ILE A 170 1.01 -4.35 -23.55
CA ILE A 170 0.84 -3.75 -24.88
C ILE A 170 2.22 -3.46 -25.50
N VAL A 171 3.12 -2.82 -24.75
CA VAL A 171 4.47 -2.52 -25.22
C VAL A 171 5.22 -3.82 -25.55
N TYR A 172 5.19 -4.81 -24.66
CA TYR A 172 5.83 -6.11 -24.88
C TYR A 172 5.31 -6.78 -26.14
N PHE A 173 3.99 -6.83 -26.30
CA PHE A 173 3.34 -7.39 -27.48
C PHE A 173 3.80 -6.70 -28.79
N ILE A 174 3.78 -5.37 -28.82
CA ILE A 174 4.24 -4.61 -30.01
C ILE A 174 5.70 -4.92 -30.30
N MET A 175 6.57 -4.92 -29.30
CA MET A 175 8.00 -5.08 -29.48
C MET A 175 8.40 -6.51 -29.86
N VAL A 176 7.67 -7.53 -29.39
CA VAL A 176 7.98 -8.94 -29.68
C VAL A 176 7.33 -9.42 -30.99
N PHE A 177 6.05 -9.13 -31.20
CA PHE A 177 5.28 -9.75 -32.28
C PHE A 177 5.10 -8.84 -33.51
N VAL A 178 5.02 -7.54 -33.31
CA VAL A 178 4.83 -6.59 -34.42
C VAL A 178 6.17 -6.07 -34.92
N ALA A 179 6.93 -5.40 -34.06
CA ALA A 179 8.23 -4.82 -34.41
C ALA A 179 9.36 -5.85 -34.48
N LYS A 180 9.21 -6.99 -33.80
CA LYS A 180 10.19 -8.09 -33.73
C LYS A 180 11.58 -7.64 -33.24
N VAL A 181 11.62 -6.62 -32.36
CA VAL A 181 12.86 -6.07 -31.81
C VAL A 181 13.27 -6.78 -30.52
N TRP A 182 12.31 -7.28 -29.75
CA TRP A 182 12.56 -8.03 -28.53
C TRP A 182 12.39 -9.53 -28.74
N LYS A 183 13.21 -10.33 -28.04
CA LYS A 183 13.01 -11.77 -27.96
C LYS A 183 11.81 -12.06 -27.05
N ASP A 184 11.09 -13.13 -27.31
CA ASP A 184 10.01 -13.61 -26.46
C ASP A 184 10.58 -14.31 -25.21
N HIS A 185 10.94 -13.50 -24.19
CA HIS A 185 11.54 -14.00 -22.95
C HIS A 185 10.55 -14.78 -22.07
N TYR A 186 9.27 -14.54 -22.24
CA TYR A 186 8.20 -15.21 -21.44
C TYR A 186 7.61 -16.42 -22.17
N HIS A 187 8.17 -16.79 -23.33
CA HIS A 187 7.67 -17.90 -24.12
C HIS A 187 6.17 -17.85 -24.42
N THR A 188 5.65 -16.63 -24.60
CA THR A 188 4.20 -16.37 -24.73
C THR A 188 3.58 -17.00 -25.95
N ASN A 189 4.37 -17.40 -26.96
CA ASN A 189 3.90 -18.09 -28.16
C ASN A 189 4.39 -19.55 -28.26
N SER A 190 5.05 -20.06 -27.22
CA SER A 190 5.64 -21.41 -27.25
C SER A 190 4.67 -22.52 -26.89
N VAL A 191 3.71 -22.23 -25.98
CA VAL A 191 2.77 -23.22 -25.44
C VAL A 191 1.39 -23.06 -26.08
N MET A 192 0.99 -21.83 -26.36
CA MET A 192 -0.31 -21.49 -26.96
C MET A 192 -0.18 -20.25 -27.84
N PRO A 193 -1.13 -20.00 -28.77
CA PRO A 193 -1.12 -18.78 -29.56
C PRO A 193 -1.07 -17.54 -28.68
N TRP A 194 -0.26 -16.56 -29.02
CA TRP A 194 -0.01 -15.37 -28.25
C TRP A 194 -1.28 -14.60 -27.77
N PRO A 195 -2.40 -14.54 -28.53
CA PRO A 195 -3.60 -13.85 -28.00
C PRO A 195 -4.18 -14.56 -26.79
N LEU A 196 -4.13 -15.88 -26.77
CA LEU A 196 -4.62 -16.71 -25.66
C LEU A 196 -3.66 -16.58 -24.46
N SER A 197 -2.34 -16.55 -24.70
CA SER A 197 -1.35 -16.26 -23.66
C SER A 197 -1.56 -14.89 -23.03
N LEU A 198 -1.86 -13.86 -23.84
CA LEU A 198 -2.15 -12.51 -23.36
C LEU A 198 -3.42 -12.52 -22.46
N LEU A 199 -4.49 -13.16 -22.90
CA LEU A 199 -5.74 -13.29 -22.12
C LEU A 199 -5.48 -14.01 -20.78
N LEU A 200 -4.72 -15.08 -20.80
CA LEU A 200 -4.35 -15.83 -19.60
C LEU A 200 -3.51 -14.97 -18.64
N MET A 201 -2.50 -14.24 -19.14
CA MET A 201 -1.68 -13.35 -18.35
C MET A 201 -2.50 -12.21 -17.73
N MET A 202 -3.46 -11.63 -18.47
CA MET A 202 -4.40 -10.63 -17.96
C MET A 202 -5.26 -11.19 -16.84
N SER A 203 -5.79 -12.42 -17.03
CA SER A 203 -6.62 -13.08 -16.02
C SER A 203 -5.84 -13.40 -14.74
N ILE A 204 -4.62 -13.89 -14.86
CA ILE A 204 -3.71 -14.14 -13.72
C ILE A 204 -3.38 -12.82 -13.01
N SER A 205 -3.05 -11.77 -13.76
CA SER A 205 -2.74 -10.46 -13.19
C SER A 205 -3.92 -9.89 -12.41
N PHE A 206 -5.14 -10.02 -12.94
CA PHE A 206 -6.34 -9.60 -12.24
C PHE A 206 -6.60 -10.45 -10.99
N GLY A 207 -6.40 -11.76 -11.06
CA GLY A 207 -6.49 -12.67 -9.92
C GLY A 207 -5.51 -12.30 -8.80
N VAL A 208 -4.25 -12.03 -9.14
CA VAL A 208 -3.22 -11.54 -8.20
C VAL A 208 -3.63 -10.21 -7.57
N THR A 209 -4.13 -9.29 -8.38
CA THR A 209 -4.65 -8.00 -7.91
C THR A 209 -5.74 -8.19 -6.86
N GLN A 210 -6.73 -9.05 -7.13
CA GLN A 210 -7.81 -9.35 -6.18
C GLN A 210 -7.29 -10.06 -4.92
N LEU A 211 -6.35 -10.99 -5.07
CA LEU A 211 -5.76 -11.69 -3.92
C LEU A 211 -5.11 -10.70 -2.95
N ILE A 212 -4.24 -9.82 -3.44
CA ILE A 212 -3.57 -8.80 -2.60
C ILE A 212 -4.58 -7.86 -1.96
N ARG A 213 -5.62 -7.43 -2.69
CA ARG A 213 -6.71 -6.61 -2.15
C ARG A 213 -7.44 -7.29 -1.01
N VAL A 214 -7.83 -8.54 -1.21
CA VAL A 214 -8.58 -9.31 -0.20
C VAL A 214 -7.71 -9.54 1.04
N LEU A 215 -6.46 -9.95 0.88
CA LEU A 215 -5.53 -10.16 1.99
C LEU A 215 -5.32 -8.87 2.78
N HIS A 216 -5.09 -7.73 2.11
CA HIS A 216 -4.95 -6.44 2.76
C HIS A 216 -6.20 -6.07 3.56
N ASN A 217 -7.39 -6.18 2.94
CA ASN A 217 -8.64 -5.80 3.60
C ASN A 217 -8.99 -6.72 4.78
N LEU A 218 -8.66 -8.01 4.71
CA LEU A 218 -8.88 -8.97 5.81
C LEU A 218 -7.99 -8.65 7.01
N THR A 219 -6.69 -8.45 6.79
CA THR A 219 -5.75 -8.09 7.85
C THR A 219 -6.05 -6.72 8.45
N ASN A 220 -6.45 -5.77 7.63
CA ASN A 220 -6.76 -4.42 8.02
C ASN A 220 -7.94 -4.35 9.02
N LYS A 221 -8.97 -5.16 8.82
CA LYS A 221 -10.20 -5.13 9.63
C LYS A 221 -9.97 -5.27 11.13
N HIS A 222 -8.97 -6.05 11.55
CA HIS A 222 -8.71 -6.30 12.97
C HIS A 222 -7.76 -5.27 13.60
N VAL A 223 -6.67 -4.93 12.91
CA VAL A 223 -5.64 -4.03 13.43
C VAL A 223 -6.14 -2.59 13.50
N THR A 224 -6.79 -2.12 12.44
CA THR A 224 -7.32 -0.76 12.37
C THR A 224 -8.36 -0.49 13.46
N LYS A 225 -9.30 -1.42 13.70
CA LYS A 225 -10.30 -1.23 14.75
C LYS A 225 -9.71 -1.03 16.15
N SER A 226 -8.65 -1.78 16.47
CA SER A 226 -8.01 -1.68 17.79
C SER A 226 -7.26 -0.36 17.95
N ILE A 227 -6.55 0.07 16.92
CA ILE A 227 -5.79 1.33 16.91
C ILE A 227 -6.76 2.51 16.91
N GLU A 228 -7.77 2.49 16.06
CA GLU A 228 -8.80 3.52 15.97
C GLU A 228 -9.52 3.72 17.29
N LYS A 229 -9.95 2.63 17.95
CA LYS A 229 -10.55 2.68 19.28
C LYS A 229 -9.63 3.33 20.31
N TYR A 230 -8.32 3.06 20.24
CA TYR A 230 -7.35 3.71 21.09
C TYR A 230 -7.29 5.21 20.87
N TYR A 231 -7.12 5.65 19.61
CA TYR A 231 -7.00 7.07 19.28
C TYR A 231 -8.29 7.85 19.54
N MET A 232 -9.44 7.20 19.42
CA MET A 232 -10.71 7.77 19.83
C MET A 232 -10.82 7.95 21.35
N ALA A 233 -10.22 7.02 22.12
CA ALA A 233 -10.28 7.04 23.57
C ALA A 233 -9.14 7.83 24.23
N SER A 234 -8.08 8.18 23.50
CA SER A 234 -6.89 8.83 24.08
C SER A 234 -7.04 10.34 24.14
N PRO A 235 -6.95 10.97 25.33
CA PRO A 235 -6.96 12.43 25.46
C PRO A 235 -5.69 13.08 24.88
N ASP A 236 -4.60 12.33 24.73
CA ASP A 236 -3.30 12.80 24.22
C ASP A 236 -3.21 12.79 22.69
N PHE A 237 -4.29 12.42 22.00
CA PHE A 237 -4.28 12.38 20.55
C PHE A 237 -4.15 13.78 19.95
N GLU A 238 -3.07 14.02 19.21
CA GLU A 238 -2.81 15.33 18.59
C GLU A 238 -3.40 15.44 17.19
N PHE A 239 -4.39 16.33 17.04
CA PHE A 239 -4.76 16.90 15.75
C PHE A 239 -3.85 18.08 15.45
N ASN A 240 -2.93 17.94 14.56
CA ASN A 240 -2.00 19.01 14.24
C ASN A 240 -2.63 20.16 13.45
N ARG A 241 -3.81 19.89 12.87
CA ARG A 241 -4.59 20.86 12.09
C ARG A 241 -6.08 20.66 12.33
N VAL A 242 -6.85 21.73 12.15
CA VAL A 242 -8.31 21.70 12.18
C VAL A 242 -8.86 20.70 11.14
N SER A 243 -8.24 20.64 9.94
CA SER A 243 -8.60 19.68 8.89
C SER A 243 -8.47 18.22 9.32
N ASP A 244 -7.46 17.89 10.12
CA ASP A 244 -7.25 16.52 10.62
C ASP A 244 -8.32 16.17 11.65
N ALA A 245 -8.72 17.15 12.47
CA ALA A 245 -9.80 17.01 13.43
C ALA A 245 -11.15 16.80 12.73
N ILE A 246 -11.44 17.58 11.68
CA ILE A 246 -12.67 17.45 10.88
C ILE A 246 -12.73 16.09 10.18
N ALA A 247 -11.64 15.65 9.57
CA ALA A 247 -11.56 14.33 8.93
C ALA A 247 -11.82 13.21 9.95
N HIS A 248 -11.31 13.35 11.17
CA HIS A 248 -11.55 12.39 12.24
C HIS A 248 -13.01 12.40 12.72
N LEU A 249 -13.64 13.57 12.80
CA LEU A 249 -15.06 13.69 13.12
C LEU A 249 -15.94 13.04 12.04
N ALA A 250 -15.63 13.27 10.77
CA ALA A 250 -16.34 12.63 9.66
C ALA A 250 -16.24 11.09 9.68
N GLU A 251 -15.12 10.55 10.17
CA GLU A 251 -14.95 9.10 10.35
C GLU A 251 -15.83 8.54 11.51
N ILE A 252 -16.15 9.37 12.49
CA ILE A 252 -16.99 8.99 13.63
C ILE A 252 -18.48 9.14 13.30
N GLU A 253 -18.83 9.91 12.28
CA GLU A 253 -20.20 10.21 11.87
C GLU A 253 -21.08 8.96 11.71
N SER A 254 -20.50 7.85 11.27
CA SER A 254 -21.21 6.57 11.17
C SER A 254 -21.75 6.03 12.51
N LYS A 255 -21.37 6.63 13.63
CA LYS A 255 -21.83 6.29 14.98
C LYS A 255 -22.91 7.24 15.50
N PHE A 256 -23.18 8.32 14.76
CA PHE A 256 -24.28 9.22 15.08
C PHE A 256 -25.57 8.65 14.53
N TYR A 257 -26.68 8.93 15.19
CA TYR A 257 -27.98 8.62 14.65
C TYR A 257 -28.84 9.88 14.60
N TYR A 258 -29.74 9.91 13.64
CA TYR A 258 -30.58 11.05 13.34
C TYR A 258 -32.01 10.69 13.69
N GLU A 259 -32.74 11.62 14.32
CA GLU A 259 -34.16 11.51 14.57
C GLU A 259 -34.82 12.84 14.15
N GLY A 260 -35.41 12.84 12.96
CA GLY A 260 -35.88 14.06 12.30
C GLY A 260 -34.73 14.98 11.93
N ASP A 261 -34.78 16.23 12.38
CA ASP A 261 -33.71 17.22 12.16
C ASP A 261 -32.66 17.22 13.30
N ASP A 262 -32.84 16.38 14.32
CA ASP A 262 -31.93 16.29 15.46
C ASP A 262 -30.83 15.22 15.22
N ILE A 263 -29.62 15.56 15.69
CA ILE A 263 -28.46 14.67 15.65
C ILE A 263 -28.16 14.22 17.08
N TYR A 264 -28.18 12.92 17.29
CA TYR A 264 -27.84 12.32 18.57
C TYR A 264 -26.44 11.76 18.54
N ILE A 265 -25.56 12.29 19.38
CA ILE A 265 -24.19 11.83 19.56
C ILE A 265 -24.14 11.09 20.89
N PRO A 266 -23.66 9.84 20.93
CA PRO A 266 -23.48 9.11 22.18
C PRO A 266 -22.65 9.91 23.20
N VAL A 267 -23.09 9.95 24.45
CA VAL A 267 -22.49 10.79 25.51
C VAL A 267 -21.02 10.50 25.75
N ASP A 268 -20.61 9.25 25.63
CA ASP A 268 -19.22 8.80 25.69
C ASP A 268 -18.36 9.40 24.58
N ILE A 269 -18.91 9.55 23.38
CA ILE A 269 -18.23 10.21 22.25
C ILE A 269 -18.15 11.72 22.46
N ILE A 270 -19.19 12.35 22.99
CA ILE A 270 -19.21 13.79 23.29
C ILE A 270 -18.11 14.13 24.30
N HIS A 271 -18.05 13.39 25.42
CA HIS A 271 -17.01 13.60 26.42
C HIS A 271 -15.61 13.42 25.84
N LEU A 272 -15.42 12.40 25.08
CA LEU A 272 -14.15 12.04 24.46
C LEU A 272 -13.66 13.12 23.47
N LEU A 273 -14.55 13.65 22.65
CA LEU A 273 -14.26 14.75 21.73
C LEU A 273 -13.99 16.05 22.47
N SER A 274 -14.84 16.40 23.45
CA SER A 274 -14.69 17.62 24.25
C SER A 274 -13.35 17.67 25.00
N GLU A 275 -12.99 16.62 25.71
CA GLU A 275 -11.71 16.50 26.40
C GLU A 275 -10.54 16.62 25.43
N ARG A 276 -10.62 15.92 24.34
CA ARG A 276 -9.57 15.87 23.31
C ARG A 276 -9.31 17.23 22.65
N TYR A 277 -10.37 17.96 22.29
CA TYR A 277 -10.24 19.26 21.65
C TYR A 277 -9.82 20.35 22.63
N LYS A 278 -10.26 20.30 23.87
CA LYS A 278 -9.79 21.21 24.94
C LYS A 278 -8.30 21.04 25.18
N ALA A 279 -7.82 19.81 25.31
CA ALA A 279 -6.40 19.52 25.55
C ALA A 279 -5.49 20.08 24.45
N LYS A 280 -6.04 20.28 23.25
CA LYS A 280 -5.27 20.75 22.09
C LYS A 280 -5.37 22.23 21.77
N LYS A 281 -6.06 22.97 22.58
CA LYS A 281 -6.31 24.39 22.32
C LYS A 281 -7.01 24.66 20.97
N VAL A 282 -7.66 23.65 20.37
CA VAL A 282 -8.51 23.86 19.21
C VAL A 282 -9.87 24.32 19.74
N PRO A 283 -10.34 25.53 19.43
CA PRO A 283 -11.63 26.00 19.89
C PRO A 283 -12.73 25.09 19.36
N VAL A 284 -13.50 24.48 20.25
CA VAL A 284 -14.61 23.58 19.89
C VAL A 284 -15.63 24.32 19.02
N ASP A 285 -15.81 25.62 19.27
CA ASP A 285 -16.69 26.47 18.50
C ASP A 285 -16.25 26.61 17.02
N ILE A 286 -14.96 26.69 16.74
CA ILE A 286 -14.44 26.73 15.36
C ILE A 286 -14.67 25.38 14.65
N LEU A 287 -14.45 24.28 15.35
CA LEU A 287 -14.77 22.97 14.81
C LEU A 287 -16.27 22.80 14.56
N TYR A 288 -17.06 23.35 15.44
CA TYR A 288 -18.51 23.38 15.32
C TYR A 288 -18.96 24.16 14.09
N ASP A 289 -18.48 25.39 13.90
CA ASP A 289 -18.86 26.24 12.78
C ASP A 289 -18.42 25.65 11.42
N VAL A 290 -17.22 25.11 11.34
CA VAL A 290 -16.71 24.48 10.11
C VAL A 290 -17.42 23.14 9.83
N TYR A 291 -17.84 22.42 10.86
CA TYR A 291 -18.58 21.18 10.69
C TYR A 291 -20.07 21.42 10.44
N LEU A 292 -20.63 22.51 10.95
CA LEU A 292 -22.01 22.95 10.70
C LEU A 292 -22.28 23.28 9.23
N GLU A 293 -21.31 23.89 8.55
CA GLU A 293 -21.42 24.09 7.10
C GLU A 293 -21.50 22.78 6.32
N ASN A 294 -21.01 21.71 6.91
CA ASN A 294 -21.01 20.40 6.29
C ASN A 294 -21.98 19.40 6.94
N TYR A 295 -22.18 19.37 8.27
CA TYR A 295 -23.02 18.39 8.98
C TYR A 295 -23.26 18.66 10.48
N LEU A 296 -23.71 19.83 10.89
CA LEU A 296 -24.49 20.05 12.12
C LEU A 296 -24.07 19.29 13.39
N ILE A 297 -22.83 19.39 13.82
CA ILE A 297 -22.46 18.75 15.07
C ILE A 297 -22.13 19.78 16.13
N ASN A 298 -23.02 19.94 17.11
CA ASN A 298 -22.76 20.70 18.32
C ASN A 298 -22.07 19.81 19.36
N ILE A 299 -20.71 19.78 19.30
CA ILE A 299 -19.94 19.07 20.31
C ILE A 299 -19.98 19.88 21.60
N GLY A 300 -20.93 19.57 22.47
CA GLY A 300 -21.05 20.11 23.81
C GLY A 300 -21.98 21.29 24.01
N LYS A 301 -22.66 21.73 22.97
CA LYS A 301 -23.80 22.66 23.14
C LYS A 301 -25.03 22.02 22.53
N LYS A 302 -26.08 21.78 23.34
CA LYS A 302 -27.40 21.56 22.77
C LYS A 302 -27.77 22.81 21.99
N PRO A 303 -28.29 22.69 20.75
CA PRO A 303 -28.98 23.80 20.13
C PRO A 303 -30.12 24.23 21.06
N ASN A 304 -30.15 25.49 21.42
CA ASN A 304 -31.27 26.07 22.11
C ASN A 304 -32.48 26.09 21.19
#